data_f6f54f76ae0e8495601df9f0d56713b0
#
_entry.id   f6f54f76ae0e8495601df9f0d56713b0
#
_cell.length_a   1.000
_cell.length_b   1.000
_cell.length_c   1.000
_cell.angle_alpha   90.00
_cell.angle_beta   90.00
_cell.angle_gamma   90.00
#
_symmetry.space_group_name_H-M   'P 1'
#
loop_
_entity.id
_entity.type
_entity.pdbx_description
1 polymer ?
#
loop_
_entity_poly.entity_id
_entity_poly.type
_entity_poly.pdbx_seq_one_letter_code
_entity_poly.pdbx_strand_id
1 'polypeptide(L)'
;VTAAPRPSILLVEDESSIAIPFASALRREGFEPTIAATAAEARKAWRSSAPDLVILDLTLPDGDGRQLCGEVRGELGVPVIMVTARGTETDRVVGLELGADDYVVKPFSSAEVAARIRAVLRRVQRHHDPRDPERYSADGLVVDTAARTVELDGEPLVLTRKEFDLLERLVADAGRTVRRESLMRDVWDENWFGSTKTLDVHIAALRRHLGDDAGDPRFIHTVRGVGFRFQPPSGTRPR
;
A
#
# COMPACT_ATOMS: atom_id res chain seq x y z
N VAL A 1 -1.47 4.51 -34.08
CA VAL A 1 -0.98 4.50 -32.70
C VAL A 1 -2.16 4.11 -31.83
N THR A 2 -2.24 2.85 -31.42
CA THR A 2 -3.25 2.37 -30.46
C THR A 2 -2.96 3.04 -29.12
N ALA A 3 -3.91 3.83 -28.61
CA ALA A 3 -3.82 4.43 -27.29
C ALA A 3 -3.65 3.30 -26.26
N ALA A 4 -2.74 3.48 -25.30
CA ALA A 4 -2.59 2.53 -24.21
C ALA A 4 -3.95 2.33 -23.48
N PRO A 5 -4.29 1.11 -23.06
CA PRO A 5 -5.54 0.87 -22.35
C PRO A 5 -5.60 1.74 -21.10
N ARG A 6 -6.78 2.30 -20.83
CA ARG A 6 -7.01 3.11 -19.63
C ARG A 6 -7.03 2.22 -18.40
N PRO A 7 -6.36 2.60 -17.31
CA PRO A 7 -6.43 1.82 -16.08
C PRO A 7 -7.88 1.70 -15.57
N SER A 8 -8.27 0.48 -15.23
CA SER A 8 -9.61 0.14 -14.71
C SER A 8 -9.66 0.36 -13.20
N ILE A 9 -10.65 1.12 -12.74
CA ILE A 9 -10.81 1.47 -11.32
C ILE A 9 -12.16 0.93 -10.83
N LEU A 10 -12.15 0.09 -9.81
CA LEU A 10 -13.39 -0.29 -9.12
C LEU A 10 -13.67 0.74 -8.01
N LEU A 11 -14.75 1.50 -8.16
CA LEU A 11 -15.21 2.48 -7.18
C LEU A 11 -16.36 1.87 -6.36
N VAL A 12 -16.09 1.56 -5.10
CA VAL A 12 -17.07 1.01 -4.16
C VAL A 12 -17.57 2.13 -3.25
N GLU A 13 -18.77 2.62 -3.53
CA GLU A 13 -19.39 3.80 -2.89
C GLU A 13 -20.90 3.68 -3.02
N ASP A 14 -21.63 3.66 -1.92
CA ASP A 14 -23.09 3.50 -1.90
C ASP A 14 -23.85 4.82 -2.17
N GLU A 15 -23.24 5.97 -1.86
CA GLU A 15 -23.85 7.26 -2.13
C GLU A 15 -23.72 7.64 -3.61
N SER A 16 -24.77 7.46 -4.39
CA SER A 16 -24.80 7.81 -5.82
C SER A 16 -24.49 9.28 -6.09
N SER A 17 -24.83 10.18 -5.14
CA SER A 17 -24.50 11.61 -5.16
C SER A 17 -22.98 11.88 -5.13
N ILE A 18 -22.19 10.95 -4.62
CA ILE A 18 -20.72 10.98 -4.61
C ILE A 18 -20.17 10.14 -5.76
N ALA A 19 -20.64 8.91 -5.90
CA ALA A 19 -20.11 7.93 -6.85
C ALA A 19 -20.19 8.41 -8.31
N ILE A 20 -21.34 8.96 -8.75
CA ILE A 20 -21.57 9.34 -10.14
C ILE A 20 -20.69 10.54 -10.57
N PRO A 21 -20.66 11.68 -9.85
CA PRO A 21 -19.77 12.78 -10.18
C PRO A 21 -18.28 12.38 -10.11
N PHE A 22 -17.91 11.56 -9.14
CA PHE A 22 -16.54 11.11 -8.97
C PHE A 22 -16.10 10.19 -10.12
N ALA A 23 -16.91 9.20 -10.50
CA ALA A 23 -16.63 8.37 -11.68
C ALA A 23 -16.51 9.20 -12.95
N SER A 24 -17.37 10.22 -13.12
CA SER A 24 -17.29 11.14 -14.26
C SER A 24 -15.99 11.95 -14.26
N ALA A 25 -15.49 12.35 -13.08
CA ALA A 25 -14.22 13.03 -12.95
C ALA A 25 -13.05 12.07 -13.28
N LEU A 26 -13.07 10.83 -12.78
CA LEU A 26 -12.05 9.82 -13.08
C LEU A 26 -11.96 9.54 -14.59
N ARG A 27 -13.08 9.48 -15.31
CA ARG A 27 -13.05 9.30 -16.78
C ARG A 27 -12.35 10.46 -17.48
N ARG A 28 -12.58 11.70 -17.03
CA ARG A 28 -11.86 12.89 -17.57
C ARG A 28 -10.37 12.85 -17.31
N GLU A 29 -9.97 12.23 -16.19
CA GLU A 29 -8.57 12.02 -15.80
C GLU A 29 -7.91 10.82 -16.50
N GLY A 30 -8.64 10.10 -17.37
CA GLY A 30 -8.11 9.02 -18.20
C GLY A 30 -8.24 7.63 -17.60
N PHE A 31 -9.06 7.45 -16.59
CA PHE A 31 -9.37 6.14 -15.97
C PHE A 31 -10.67 5.55 -16.52
N GLU A 32 -10.88 4.24 -16.29
CA GLU A 32 -12.12 3.52 -16.63
C GLU A 32 -12.80 3.03 -15.33
N PRO A 33 -13.66 3.87 -14.70
CA PRO A 33 -14.29 3.50 -13.44
C PRO A 33 -15.52 2.62 -13.63
N THR A 34 -15.61 1.56 -12.84
CA THR A 34 -16.82 0.76 -12.60
C THR A 34 -17.32 1.06 -11.19
N ILE A 35 -18.60 1.40 -11.03
CA ILE A 35 -19.21 1.69 -9.74
C ILE A 35 -19.85 0.42 -9.19
N ALA A 36 -19.66 0.18 -7.89
CA ALA A 36 -20.36 -0.81 -7.09
C ALA A 36 -20.92 -0.13 -5.84
N ALA A 37 -22.23 -0.23 -5.61
CA ALA A 37 -22.88 0.40 -4.46
C ALA A 37 -22.86 -0.49 -3.20
N THR A 38 -22.44 -1.74 -3.33
CA THR A 38 -22.43 -2.73 -2.25
C THR A 38 -21.18 -3.61 -2.32
N ALA A 39 -20.83 -4.26 -1.22
CA ALA A 39 -19.78 -5.25 -1.20
C ALA A 39 -20.09 -6.45 -2.12
N ALA A 40 -21.35 -6.86 -2.22
CA ALA A 40 -21.77 -7.92 -3.13
C ALA A 40 -21.57 -7.55 -4.59
N GLU A 41 -21.92 -6.32 -4.98
CA GLU A 41 -21.67 -5.80 -6.34
C GLU A 41 -20.17 -5.69 -6.64
N ALA A 42 -19.38 -5.24 -5.68
CA ALA A 42 -17.94 -5.16 -5.80
C ALA A 42 -17.34 -6.55 -6.09
N ARG A 43 -17.70 -7.58 -5.31
CA ARG A 43 -17.26 -8.98 -5.54
C ARG A 43 -17.66 -9.49 -6.92
N LYS A 44 -18.87 -9.18 -7.38
CA LYS A 44 -19.33 -9.55 -8.72
C LYS A 44 -18.51 -8.83 -9.81
N ALA A 45 -18.25 -7.55 -9.63
CA ALA A 45 -17.50 -6.74 -10.59
C ALA A 45 -16.07 -7.27 -10.77
N TRP A 46 -15.31 -7.48 -9.70
CA TRP A 46 -13.92 -7.95 -9.84
C TRP A 46 -13.79 -9.40 -10.33
N ARG A 47 -14.76 -10.27 -10.06
CA ARG A 47 -14.78 -11.62 -10.63
C ARG A 47 -15.05 -11.62 -12.13
N SER A 48 -15.76 -10.63 -12.63
CA SER A 48 -16.01 -10.43 -14.06
C SER A 48 -14.80 -9.84 -14.79
N SER A 49 -14.14 -8.88 -14.17
CA SER A 49 -12.94 -8.20 -14.71
C SER A 49 -12.12 -7.66 -13.55
N ALA A 50 -10.89 -8.13 -13.42
CA ALA A 50 -9.98 -7.66 -12.37
C ALA A 50 -9.66 -6.16 -12.60
N PRO A 51 -9.86 -5.27 -11.59
CA PRO A 51 -9.47 -3.87 -11.70
C PRO A 51 -7.96 -3.71 -11.48
N ASP A 52 -7.41 -2.59 -11.96
CA ASP A 52 -6.02 -2.21 -11.67
C ASP A 52 -5.87 -1.56 -10.28
N LEU A 53 -6.97 -1.03 -9.73
CA LEU A 53 -7.02 -0.42 -8.40
C LEU A 53 -8.45 -0.36 -7.89
N VAL A 54 -8.63 -0.49 -6.57
CA VAL A 54 -9.92 -0.35 -5.89
C VAL A 54 -9.94 0.94 -5.07
N ILE A 55 -11.00 1.74 -5.22
CA ILE A 55 -11.34 2.84 -4.30
C ILE A 55 -12.51 2.33 -3.46
N LEU A 56 -12.37 2.38 -2.14
CA LEU A 56 -13.27 1.70 -1.23
C LEU A 56 -13.75 2.62 -0.10
N ASP A 57 -15.07 2.84 -0.02
CA ASP A 57 -15.65 3.38 1.22
C ASP A 57 -15.66 2.30 2.30
N LEU A 58 -15.38 2.72 3.52
CA LEU A 58 -15.45 1.84 4.69
C LEU A 58 -16.89 1.56 5.14
N THR A 59 -17.81 2.48 4.83
CA THR A 59 -19.21 2.36 5.23
C THR A 59 -20.02 1.85 4.04
N LEU A 60 -20.41 0.58 4.08
CA LEU A 60 -21.24 -0.05 3.05
C LEU A 60 -22.54 -0.56 3.65
N PRO A 61 -23.65 -0.56 2.90
CA PRO A 61 -24.96 -0.97 3.42
C PRO A 61 -25.06 -2.46 3.73
N ASP A 62 -24.23 -3.29 3.11
CA ASP A 62 -24.28 -4.75 3.19
C ASP A 62 -23.02 -5.38 3.83
N GLY A 63 -22.14 -4.55 4.44
CA GLY A 63 -20.95 -5.09 5.11
C GLY A 63 -19.95 -4.05 5.58
N ASP A 64 -18.87 -4.53 6.19
CA ASP A 64 -17.75 -3.70 6.62
C ASP A 64 -16.72 -3.61 5.47
N GLY A 65 -16.45 -2.39 4.99
CA GLY A 65 -15.44 -2.13 3.96
C GLY A 65 -14.04 -2.62 4.36
N ARG A 66 -13.76 -2.73 5.66
CA ARG A 66 -12.49 -3.30 6.16
C ARG A 66 -12.34 -4.77 5.78
N GLN A 67 -13.40 -5.56 5.95
CA GLN A 67 -13.42 -6.96 5.52
C GLN A 67 -13.24 -7.05 4.01
N LEU A 68 -13.95 -6.20 3.25
CA LEU A 68 -13.83 -6.15 1.80
C LEU A 68 -12.41 -5.80 1.34
N CYS A 69 -11.72 -4.89 2.04
CA CYS A 69 -10.31 -4.59 1.78
C CYS A 69 -9.42 -5.83 1.93
N GLY A 70 -9.61 -6.60 2.99
CA GLY A 70 -8.89 -7.86 3.21
C GLY A 70 -9.12 -8.87 2.09
N GLU A 71 -10.37 -8.99 1.60
CA GLU A 71 -10.72 -9.88 0.48
C GLU A 71 -10.07 -9.42 -0.84
N VAL A 72 -10.14 -8.13 -1.18
CA VAL A 72 -9.48 -7.57 -2.37
C VAL A 72 -7.98 -7.87 -2.36
N ARG A 73 -7.35 -7.76 -1.20
CA ARG A 73 -5.93 -8.05 -1.05
C ARG A 73 -5.60 -9.52 -1.19
N GLY A 74 -6.38 -10.40 -0.56
CA GLY A 74 -6.17 -11.84 -0.60
C GLY A 74 -6.49 -12.46 -1.97
N GLU A 75 -7.52 -11.96 -2.65
CA GLU A 75 -7.97 -12.53 -3.93
C GLU A 75 -7.31 -11.88 -5.14
N LEU A 76 -7.07 -10.57 -5.13
CA LEU A 76 -6.64 -9.81 -6.31
C LEU A 76 -5.21 -9.30 -6.22
N GLY A 77 -4.72 -8.99 -5.02
CA GLY A 77 -3.40 -8.38 -4.82
C GLY A 77 -3.26 -6.97 -5.43
N VAL A 78 -4.38 -6.33 -5.82
CA VAL A 78 -4.37 -4.98 -6.40
C VAL A 78 -4.37 -3.91 -5.31
N PRO A 79 -3.87 -2.70 -5.61
CA PRO A 79 -3.86 -1.61 -4.64
C PRO A 79 -5.25 -1.15 -4.25
N VAL A 80 -5.40 -0.73 -2.99
CA VAL A 80 -6.63 -0.21 -2.41
C VAL A 80 -6.41 1.19 -1.85
N ILE A 81 -7.22 2.15 -2.29
CA ILE A 81 -7.33 3.48 -1.69
C ILE A 81 -8.63 3.53 -0.89
N MET A 82 -8.54 3.68 0.42
CA MET A 82 -9.72 3.88 1.25
C MET A 82 -10.20 5.32 1.22
N VAL A 83 -11.51 5.49 1.07
CA VAL A 83 -12.16 6.81 1.11
C VAL A 83 -13.26 6.76 2.16
N THR A 84 -13.27 7.67 3.14
CA THR A 84 -14.24 7.60 4.23
C THR A 84 -14.54 8.96 4.85
N ALA A 85 -15.75 9.11 5.40
CA ALA A 85 -16.14 10.26 6.22
C ALA A 85 -15.50 10.25 7.63
N ARG A 86 -14.96 9.09 8.06
CA ARG A 86 -14.32 8.94 9.37
C ARG A 86 -12.89 9.44 9.31
N GLY A 87 -12.68 10.68 9.75
CA GLY A 87 -11.38 11.36 9.72
C GLY A 87 -10.58 11.25 11.02
N THR A 88 -10.96 10.37 11.97
CA THR A 88 -10.18 10.22 13.19
C THR A 88 -8.82 9.57 12.90
N GLU A 89 -7.81 9.93 13.68
CA GLU A 89 -6.49 9.33 13.56
C GLU A 89 -6.54 7.81 13.72
N THR A 90 -7.40 7.33 14.62
CA THR A 90 -7.62 5.90 14.89
C THR A 90 -8.19 5.19 13.65
N ASP A 91 -9.17 5.77 12.96
CA ASP A 91 -9.74 5.16 11.76
C ASP A 91 -8.73 5.05 10.63
N ARG A 92 -7.86 6.07 10.49
CA ARG A 92 -6.77 6.06 9.51
C ARG A 92 -5.72 5.00 9.82
N VAL A 93 -5.32 4.88 11.09
CA VAL A 93 -4.37 3.87 11.55
C VAL A 93 -4.92 2.47 11.27
N VAL A 94 -6.18 2.20 11.64
CA VAL A 94 -6.84 0.92 11.39
C VAL A 94 -6.95 0.62 9.90
N GLY A 95 -7.31 1.60 9.05
CA GLY A 95 -7.38 1.41 7.60
C GLY A 95 -6.03 1.02 6.99
N LEU A 96 -4.96 1.65 7.43
CA LEU A 96 -3.60 1.35 6.96
C LEU A 96 -3.07 0.02 7.53
N GLU A 97 -3.38 -0.33 8.77
CA GLU A 97 -3.06 -1.65 9.36
C GLU A 97 -3.76 -2.80 8.64
N LEU A 98 -4.95 -2.56 8.09
CA LEU A 98 -5.65 -3.50 7.22
C LEU A 98 -5.04 -3.60 5.82
N GLY A 99 -4.06 -2.75 5.53
CA GLY A 99 -3.23 -2.79 4.33
C GLY A 99 -3.73 -1.99 3.15
N ALA A 100 -4.54 -0.97 3.37
CA ALA A 100 -4.78 0.02 2.33
C ALA A 100 -3.47 0.68 1.89
N ASP A 101 -3.32 0.92 0.60
CA ASP A 101 -2.14 1.60 0.03
C ASP A 101 -2.18 3.09 0.30
N ASP A 102 -3.38 3.67 0.41
CA ASP A 102 -3.60 5.07 0.76
C ASP A 102 -4.97 5.26 1.42
N TYR A 103 -5.15 6.41 2.06
CA TYR A 103 -6.35 6.77 2.80
C TYR A 103 -6.72 8.24 2.54
N VAL A 104 -7.97 8.46 2.14
CA VAL A 104 -8.50 9.79 1.83
C VAL A 104 -9.73 10.07 2.69
N VAL A 105 -9.80 11.26 3.28
CA VAL A 105 -10.93 11.69 4.12
C VAL A 105 -11.90 12.52 3.30
N LYS A 106 -13.19 12.22 3.38
CA LYS A 106 -14.28 13.05 2.81
C LYS A 106 -14.46 14.35 3.65
N PRO A 107 -14.67 15.53 3.02
CA PRO A 107 -14.74 15.75 1.59
C PRO A 107 -13.36 15.83 0.92
N PHE A 108 -13.24 15.30 -0.28
CA PHE A 108 -11.99 15.27 -1.06
C PHE A 108 -12.13 15.92 -2.42
N SER A 109 -11.02 16.30 -3.01
CA SER A 109 -10.95 16.74 -4.40
C SER A 109 -10.77 15.54 -5.33
N SER A 110 -11.59 15.42 -6.37
CA SER A 110 -11.42 14.36 -7.38
C SER A 110 -10.04 14.42 -8.06
N ALA A 111 -9.47 15.61 -8.23
CA ALA A 111 -8.13 15.78 -8.78
C ALA A 111 -7.04 15.25 -7.84
N GLU A 112 -7.22 15.43 -6.53
CA GLU A 112 -6.33 14.86 -5.51
C GLU A 112 -6.33 13.33 -5.58
N VAL A 113 -7.53 12.72 -5.56
CA VAL A 113 -7.63 11.25 -5.63
C VAL A 113 -7.08 10.72 -6.95
N ALA A 114 -7.34 11.39 -8.07
CA ALA A 114 -6.76 11.01 -9.36
C ALA A 114 -5.22 11.08 -9.37
N ALA A 115 -4.62 12.06 -8.71
CA ALA A 115 -3.17 12.13 -8.53
C ALA A 115 -2.64 10.97 -7.70
N ARG A 116 -3.34 10.61 -6.61
CA ARG A 116 -3.01 9.45 -5.75
C ARG A 116 -3.12 8.12 -6.50
N ILE A 117 -4.17 7.93 -7.31
CA ILE A 117 -4.31 6.75 -8.18
C ILE A 117 -3.11 6.64 -9.12
N ARG A 118 -2.75 7.73 -9.82
CA ARG A 118 -1.58 7.73 -10.72
C ARG A 118 -0.29 7.38 -9.99
N ALA A 119 -0.10 7.91 -8.79
CA ALA A 119 1.06 7.63 -7.96
C ALA A 119 1.14 6.15 -7.58
N VAL A 120 0.02 5.58 -7.13
CA VAL A 120 -0.08 4.16 -6.76
C VAL A 120 0.16 3.26 -7.98
N LEU A 121 -0.50 3.50 -9.12
CA LEU A 121 -0.35 2.68 -10.34
C LEU A 121 1.04 2.77 -10.95
N ARG A 122 1.66 3.96 -11.00
CA ARG A 122 3.04 4.15 -11.51
C ARG A 122 4.03 3.31 -10.71
N ARG A 123 3.83 3.15 -9.42
CA ARG A 123 4.69 2.36 -8.54
C ARG A 123 4.58 0.87 -8.84
N VAL A 124 3.37 0.37 -9.16
CA VAL A 124 3.18 -1.01 -9.63
C VAL A 124 4.08 -1.33 -10.82
N GLN A 125 4.27 -0.34 -11.71
CA GLN A 125 5.04 -0.50 -12.94
C GLN A 125 6.55 -0.29 -12.77
N ARG A 126 7.00 0.39 -11.71
CA ARG A 126 8.43 0.77 -11.52
C ARG A 126 9.29 -0.23 -10.75
N HIS A 127 8.73 -1.32 -10.26
CA HIS A 127 9.44 -2.28 -9.41
C HIS A 127 10.40 -3.22 -10.16
N HIS A 128 11.11 -2.71 -11.20
CA HIS A 128 12.19 -3.46 -11.83
C HIS A 128 13.31 -2.51 -12.25
N ASP A 129 14.20 -2.14 -11.34
CA ASP A 129 15.54 -1.68 -11.73
C ASP A 129 16.44 -2.93 -11.79
N PRO A 130 16.98 -3.31 -12.96
CA PRO A 130 17.84 -4.51 -13.10
C PRO A 130 19.14 -4.44 -12.29
N ARG A 131 19.39 -3.35 -11.58
CA ARG A 131 20.60 -3.12 -10.78
C ARG A 131 20.44 -3.43 -9.30
N ASP A 132 19.23 -3.60 -8.80
CA ASP A 132 19.00 -3.99 -7.41
C ASP A 132 19.15 -5.51 -7.26
N PRO A 133 19.73 -6.01 -6.16
CA PRO A 133 19.84 -7.44 -5.92
C PRO A 133 18.43 -8.04 -5.84
N GLU A 134 18.13 -8.98 -6.73
CA GLU A 134 16.82 -9.65 -6.78
C GLU A 134 16.51 -10.41 -5.49
N ARG A 135 17.52 -10.71 -4.69
CA ARG A 135 17.35 -11.46 -3.45
C ARG A 135 18.28 -10.93 -2.35
N TYR A 136 17.70 -10.58 -1.23
CA TYR A 136 18.39 -10.25 0.01
C TYR A 136 18.26 -11.39 1.01
N SER A 137 19.36 -11.78 1.67
CA SER A 137 19.32 -12.80 2.72
C SER A 137 20.22 -12.42 3.89
N ALA A 138 19.65 -12.33 5.08
CA ALA A 138 20.41 -12.12 6.32
C ALA A 138 19.61 -12.56 7.55
N ASP A 139 20.26 -13.29 8.45
CA ASP A 139 19.73 -13.69 9.76
C ASP A 139 18.34 -14.35 9.69
N GLY A 140 18.19 -15.33 8.80
CA GLY A 140 16.93 -16.05 8.58
C GLY A 140 15.90 -15.31 7.72
N LEU A 141 16.06 -14.00 7.52
CA LEU A 141 15.20 -13.23 6.61
C LEU A 141 15.69 -13.37 5.17
N VAL A 142 14.78 -13.74 4.28
CA VAL A 142 14.99 -13.78 2.83
C VAL A 142 13.92 -12.90 2.17
N VAL A 143 14.36 -11.94 1.39
CA VAL A 143 13.47 -11.05 0.60
C VAL A 143 13.81 -11.26 -0.87
N ASP A 144 12.86 -11.77 -1.63
CA ASP A 144 12.95 -11.89 -3.09
C ASP A 144 12.16 -10.75 -3.70
N THR A 145 12.87 -9.78 -4.27
CA THR A 145 12.24 -8.56 -4.80
C THR A 145 11.57 -8.79 -6.15
N ALA A 146 12.09 -9.75 -6.94
CA ALA A 146 11.52 -10.11 -8.23
C ALA A 146 10.20 -10.89 -8.05
N ALA A 147 10.20 -11.88 -7.15
CA ALA A 147 8.99 -12.66 -6.83
C ALA A 147 8.06 -11.94 -5.84
N ARG A 148 8.50 -10.86 -5.19
CA ARG A 148 7.81 -10.15 -4.11
C ARG A 148 7.41 -11.06 -2.95
N THR A 149 8.31 -11.95 -2.58
CA THR A 149 8.12 -12.89 -1.47
C THR A 149 9.09 -12.60 -0.32
N VAL A 150 8.64 -12.91 0.88
CA VAL A 150 9.45 -12.81 2.10
C VAL A 150 9.34 -14.11 2.88
N GLU A 151 10.46 -14.59 3.35
CA GLU A 151 10.54 -15.72 4.27
C GLU A 151 11.33 -15.31 5.51
N LEU A 152 10.93 -15.79 6.67
CA LEU A 152 11.66 -15.64 7.92
C LEU A 152 11.84 -17.01 8.54
N ASP A 153 13.11 -17.38 8.80
CA ASP A 153 13.49 -18.69 9.36
C ASP A 153 12.91 -19.88 8.56
N GLY A 154 12.75 -19.70 7.24
CA GLY A 154 12.22 -20.70 6.31
C GLY A 154 10.69 -20.72 6.18
N GLU A 155 9.97 -19.89 6.95
CA GLU A 155 8.52 -19.79 6.88
C GLU A 155 8.10 -18.57 6.05
N PRO A 156 7.12 -18.71 5.13
CA PRO A 156 6.67 -17.60 4.31
C PRO A 156 5.94 -16.53 5.14
N LEU A 157 6.31 -15.27 4.94
CA LEU A 157 5.67 -14.11 5.55
C LEU A 157 4.74 -13.41 4.57
N VAL A 158 3.46 -13.28 4.95
CA VAL A 158 2.48 -12.53 4.18
C VAL A 158 2.52 -11.06 4.60
N LEU A 159 3.15 -10.24 3.77
CA LEU A 159 3.17 -8.80 3.94
C LEU A 159 2.14 -8.11 3.06
N THR A 160 1.68 -6.96 3.51
CA THR A 160 0.95 -6.06 2.65
C THR A 160 1.88 -5.48 1.60
N ARG A 161 1.32 -4.97 0.50
CA ARG A 161 2.12 -4.34 -0.54
C ARG A 161 3.01 -3.23 0.01
N LYS A 162 2.47 -2.35 0.88
CA LYS A 162 3.24 -1.25 1.49
C LYS A 162 4.29 -1.71 2.48
N GLU A 163 4.01 -2.77 3.23
CA GLU A 163 5.00 -3.38 4.11
C GLU A 163 6.13 -4.00 3.29
N PHE A 164 5.80 -4.66 2.18
CA PHE A 164 6.81 -5.19 1.28
C PHE A 164 7.66 -4.08 0.65
N ASP A 165 7.03 -3.04 0.05
CA ASP A 165 7.72 -1.90 -0.56
C ASP A 165 8.65 -1.19 0.46
N LEU A 166 8.18 -1.09 1.71
CA LEU A 166 8.96 -0.50 2.81
C LEU A 166 10.15 -1.38 3.21
N LEU A 167 9.93 -2.70 3.32
CA LEU A 167 11.00 -3.66 3.61
C LEU A 167 12.03 -3.66 2.49
N GLU A 168 11.61 -3.78 1.23
CA GLU A 168 12.46 -3.71 0.04
C GLU A 168 13.33 -2.45 0.04
N ARG A 169 12.70 -1.28 0.29
CA ARG A 169 13.42 -0.02 0.36
C ARG A 169 14.44 0.04 1.49
N LEU A 170 14.14 -0.56 2.64
CA LEU A 170 15.04 -0.61 3.79
C LEU A 170 16.20 -1.59 3.58
N VAL A 171 15.95 -2.76 2.99
CA VAL A 171 17.01 -3.76 2.74
C VAL A 171 17.94 -3.34 1.61
N ALA A 172 17.45 -2.59 0.62
CA ALA A 172 18.29 -2.02 -0.45
C ALA A 172 19.38 -1.08 0.11
N ASP A 173 19.08 -0.38 1.21
CA ASP A 173 20.04 0.47 1.94
C ASP A 173 20.53 -0.16 3.26
N ALA A 174 20.61 -1.47 3.33
CA ALA A 174 21.02 -2.17 4.56
C ALA A 174 22.31 -1.59 5.17
N GLY A 175 22.30 -1.37 6.48
CA GLY A 175 23.39 -0.72 7.22
C GLY A 175 23.38 0.81 7.16
N ARG A 176 22.57 1.43 6.30
CA ARG A 176 22.44 2.90 6.19
C ARG A 176 21.13 3.38 6.81
N THR A 177 21.14 4.61 7.32
CA THR A 177 19.93 5.25 7.80
C THR A 177 19.18 5.91 6.64
N VAL A 178 17.94 5.46 6.39
CA VAL A 178 17.05 6.08 5.42
C VAL A 178 16.18 7.11 6.12
N ARG A 179 16.16 8.34 5.62
CA ARG A 179 15.37 9.43 6.20
C ARG A 179 13.88 9.19 6.04
N ARG A 180 13.08 9.68 6.99
CA ARG A 180 11.61 9.56 6.96
C ARG A 180 11.01 10.12 5.67
N GLU A 181 11.47 11.30 5.24
CA GLU A 181 11.01 11.96 4.02
C GLU A 181 11.35 11.12 2.78
N SER A 182 12.53 10.47 2.77
CA SER A 182 12.93 9.58 1.67
C SER A 182 12.04 8.34 1.63
N LEU A 183 11.78 7.69 2.77
CA LEU A 183 10.87 6.55 2.84
C LEU A 183 9.46 6.94 2.40
N MET A 184 8.95 8.08 2.85
CA MET A 184 7.64 8.58 2.42
C MET A 184 7.59 8.82 0.92
N ARG A 185 8.59 9.51 0.35
CA ARG A 185 8.68 9.76 -1.08
C ARG A 185 8.81 8.47 -1.88
N ASP A 186 9.70 7.57 -1.45
CA ASP A 186 10.05 6.38 -2.21
C ASP A 186 8.95 5.30 -2.12
N VAL A 187 8.22 5.21 -0.99
CA VAL A 187 7.17 4.23 -0.73
C VAL A 187 5.75 4.78 -0.91
N TRP A 188 5.50 6.09 -0.73
CA TRP A 188 4.16 6.70 -0.89
C TRP A 188 4.05 7.71 -2.02
N ASP A 189 5.07 8.41 -2.43
CA ASP A 189 5.20 9.39 -3.53
C ASP A 189 5.66 10.77 -3.07
N GLU A 190 6.29 11.54 -4.00
CA GLU A 190 6.76 12.91 -3.78
C GLU A 190 5.64 13.89 -3.38
N ASN A 191 4.40 13.60 -3.83
CA ASN A 191 3.21 14.40 -3.57
C ASN A 191 2.36 13.86 -2.41
N TRP A 192 2.96 13.13 -1.47
CA TRP A 192 2.25 12.67 -0.29
C TRP A 192 1.85 13.86 0.61
N PHE A 193 0.59 14.21 0.63
CA PHE A 193 0.02 15.27 1.49
C PHE A 193 -0.47 14.75 2.86
N GLY A 194 -0.25 13.49 3.16
CA GLY A 194 -0.68 12.86 4.40
C GLY A 194 0.33 13.02 5.55
N SER A 195 -0.09 12.62 6.77
CA SER A 195 0.77 12.63 7.95
C SER A 195 1.92 11.62 7.84
N THR A 196 3.12 11.99 8.29
CA THR A 196 4.27 11.07 8.44
C THR A 196 4.01 9.94 9.44
N LYS A 197 2.93 10.03 10.24
CA LYS A 197 2.48 8.95 11.14
C LYS A 197 2.09 7.67 10.38
N THR A 198 1.71 7.77 9.10
CA THR A 198 1.50 6.61 8.22
C THR A 198 2.72 5.70 8.18
N LEU A 199 3.91 6.28 8.07
CA LEU A 199 5.16 5.52 8.09
C LEU A 199 5.35 4.75 9.42
N ASP A 200 5.04 5.38 10.55
CA ASP A 200 5.20 4.74 11.87
C ASP A 200 4.25 3.53 12.02
N VAL A 201 3.03 3.63 11.50
CA VAL A 201 2.06 2.52 11.49
C VAL A 201 2.61 1.33 10.70
N HIS A 202 3.10 1.57 9.47
CA HIS A 202 3.64 0.49 8.64
C HIS A 202 4.96 -0.07 9.19
N ILE A 203 5.81 0.75 9.81
CA ILE A 203 7.01 0.26 10.53
C ILE A 203 6.60 -0.64 11.70
N ALA A 204 5.58 -0.24 12.48
CA ALA A 204 5.10 -1.04 13.60
C ALA A 204 4.49 -2.37 13.13
N ALA A 205 3.70 -2.35 12.05
CA ALA A 205 3.13 -3.55 11.44
C ALA A 205 4.24 -4.47 10.89
N LEU A 206 5.19 -3.93 10.15
CA LEU A 206 6.32 -4.68 9.61
C LEU A 206 7.17 -5.32 10.72
N ARG A 207 7.45 -4.59 11.81
CA ARG A 207 8.13 -5.17 12.99
C ARG A 207 7.37 -6.35 13.56
N ARG A 208 6.06 -6.25 13.70
CA ARG A 208 5.21 -7.32 14.22
C ARG A 208 5.31 -8.58 13.35
N HIS A 209 5.30 -8.44 12.02
CA HIS A 209 5.50 -9.55 11.10
C HIS A 209 6.90 -10.17 11.20
N LEU A 210 7.92 -9.35 11.39
CA LEU A 210 9.31 -9.81 11.54
C LEU A 210 9.64 -10.33 12.95
N GLY A 211 8.71 -10.27 13.91
CA GLY A 211 8.98 -10.58 15.30
C GLY A 211 10.01 -9.63 15.93
N ASP A 212 10.07 -8.39 15.46
CA ASP A 212 11.06 -7.38 15.82
C ASP A 212 10.52 -6.44 16.92
N ASP A 213 11.30 -6.16 17.94
CA ASP A 213 10.93 -5.27 19.03
C ASP A 213 11.55 -3.88 18.86
N ALA A 214 10.75 -2.83 19.10
CA ALA A 214 11.23 -1.45 18.96
C ALA A 214 12.26 -1.05 20.03
N GLY A 215 12.25 -1.71 21.19
CA GLY A 215 13.19 -1.48 22.30
C GLY A 215 14.50 -2.26 22.16
N ASP A 216 14.42 -3.44 21.53
CA ASP A 216 15.59 -4.28 21.22
C ASP A 216 15.48 -4.83 19.78
N PRO A 217 15.72 -3.98 18.78
CA PRO A 217 15.44 -4.31 17.39
C PRO A 217 16.45 -5.29 16.81
N ARG A 218 15.94 -6.40 16.24
CA ARG A 218 16.72 -7.38 15.47
C ARG A 218 17.03 -6.86 14.05
N PHE A 219 16.08 -6.23 13.38
CA PHE A 219 16.19 -5.81 11.99
C PHE A 219 16.03 -4.32 11.79
N ILE A 220 14.96 -3.70 12.34
CA ILE A 220 14.59 -2.33 12.02
C ILE A 220 14.89 -1.40 13.19
N HIS A 221 15.99 -0.66 13.10
CA HIS A 221 16.43 0.29 14.12
C HIS A 221 15.82 1.68 13.88
N THR A 222 15.26 2.29 14.94
CA THR A 222 14.81 3.69 14.89
C THR A 222 15.98 4.61 15.17
N VAL A 223 16.32 5.48 14.22
CA VAL A 223 17.28 6.57 14.41
C VAL A 223 16.48 7.83 14.72
N ARG A 224 16.39 8.16 16.04
CA ARG A 224 15.53 9.25 16.52
C ARG A 224 15.80 10.56 15.80
N GLY A 225 14.74 11.24 15.38
CA GLY A 225 14.80 12.51 14.65
C GLY A 225 15.30 12.42 13.21
N VAL A 226 15.68 11.22 12.70
CA VAL A 226 16.22 11.02 11.35
C VAL A 226 15.36 10.08 10.52
N GLY A 227 15.20 8.82 10.97
CA GLY A 227 14.51 7.82 10.18
C GLY A 227 14.69 6.40 10.71
N PHE A 228 14.84 5.46 9.78
CA PHE A 228 14.99 4.04 10.10
C PHE A 228 16.20 3.44 9.40
N ARG A 229 16.78 2.42 9.99
CA ARG A 229 17.90 1.67 9.44
C ARG A 229 17.61 0.19 9.54
N PHE A 230 17.70 -0.52 8.43
CA PHE A 230 17.72 -1.97 8.42
C PHE A 230 19.15 -2.45 8.74
N GLN A 231 19.28 -3.25 9.75
CA GLN A 231 20.58 -3.81 10.15
C GLN A 231 20.34 -5.17 10.80
N PRO A 232 20.64 -6.28 10.10
CA PRO A 232 20.56 -7.59 10.72
C PRO A 232 21.61 -7.71 11.82
N PRO A 233 21.40 -8.60 12.79
CA PRO A 233 22.42 -8.91 13.81
C PRO A 233 23.78 -9.23 13.18
N SER A 234 24.84 -8.79 13.84
CA SER A 234 26.22 -8.89 13.35
C SER A 234 26.59 -10.34 13.11
N GLY A 235 26.82 -10.73 11.87
CA GLY A 235 27.26 -12.08 11.48
C GLY A 235 27.11 -12.42 10.00
N THR A 236 26.21 -11.73 9.28
CA THR A 236 25.94 -12.09 7.89
C THR A 236 26.13 -10.85 6.99
N ARG A 237 27.20 -10.83 6.20
CA ARG A 237 27.30 -9.89 5.07
C ARG A 237 26.28 -10.31 4.02
N PRO A 238 25.49 -9.38 3.43
CA PRO A 238 24.65 -9.70 2.30
C PRO A 238 25.52 -10.26 1.16
N ARG A 239 25.11 -11.38 0.61
CA ARG A 239 25.64 -11.93 -0.64
C ARG A 239 24.85 -11.40 -1.81
#